data_2402e183f1a1accb7fe3f7c8f412e7f3
#
_entry.id   2402e183f1a1accb7fe3f7c8f412e7f3
#
_cell.length_a   1.000
_cell.length_b   1.000
_cell.length_c   1.000
_cell.angle_alpha   90.00
_cell.angle_beta   90.00
_cell.angle_gamma   90.00
#
_symmetry.space_group_name_H-M   'P 1'
#
loop_
_entity.id
_entity.type
_entity.pdbx_description
1 polymer ?
#
loop_
_entity_poly.entity_id
_entity_poly.type
_entity_poly.pdbx_seq_one_letter_code
_entity_poly.pdbx_strand_id
1 'polypeptide(L)' 'MEIDLEKLSLTDIINDVMERLTLEKNLTFEELLGERKDRRRIVYTFLALLELIKLKMIKAYQTAAFGVIRIFPAVES' A
#
# COMPACT_ATOMS: atom_id res chain seq x y z
N MET A 1 3.84 -10.27 26.62
CA MET A 1 3.96 -10.06 25.95
C MET A 1 3.53 -9.80 25.17
N GLU A 2 3.40 -9.40 24.74
CA GLU A 2 3.12 -8.88 23.99
C GLU A 2 3.12 -8.99 22.98
N ILE A 3 3.04 -9.05 22.54
CA ILE A 3 3.06 -9.06 21.72
C ILE A 3 3.06 -8.89 20.74
N ASP A 4 3.15 -8.68 20.31
CA ASP A 4 3.28 -8.44 19.39
C ASP A 4 2.63 -8.62 18.39
N LEU A 5 1.97 -8.55 18.46
CA LEU A 5 1.18 -8.70 17.63
C LEU A 5 1.24 -7.87 16.75
N GLU A 6 1.62 -7.05 16.99
CA GLU A 6 1.69 -6.15 16.23
C GLU A 6 2.90 -6.18 15.65
N LYS A 7 3.45 -6.99 15.22
CA LYS A 7 4.53 -6.93 14.51
C LYS A 7 4.28 -6.44 13.21
N LEU A 8 3.19 -5.90 12.82
CA LEU A 8 2.93 -5.26 11.61
C LEU A 8 3.81 -4.07 11.52
N SER A 9 4.85 -4.08 10.77
CA SER A 9 5.74 -2.94 10.67
C SER A 9 5.58 -2.29 9.30
N LEU A 10 5.99 -1.05 9.21
CA LEU A 10 5.89 -0.32 7.98
C LEU A 10 6.71 -0.99 6.89
N THR A 11 7.88 -1.48 7.25
CA THR A 11 8.73 -2.16 6.27
C THR A 11 8.05 -3.39 5.70
N ASP A 12 7.37 -4.14 6.55
CA ASP A 12 6.67 -5.33 6.08
C ASP A 12 5.57 -4.97 5.11
N ILE A 13 4.88 -3.89 5.38
CA ILE A 13 3.80 -3.46 4.49
C ILE A 13 4.38 -2.95 3.18
N ILE A 14 5.46 -2.22 3.23
CA ILE A 14 6.10 -1.73 2.02
C ILE A 14 6.50 -2.89 1.13
N ASN A 15 7.11 -3.91 1.72
CA ASN A 15 7.52 -5.07 0.95
C ASN A 15 6.32 -5.79 0.36
N ASP A 16 5.26 -5.90 1.13
CA ASP A 16 4.06 -6.57 0.64
C ASP A 16 3.45 -5.82 -0.53
N VAL A 17 3.39 -4.50 -0.43
CA VAL A 17 2.83 -3.68 -1.49
C VAL A 17 3.64 -3.86 -2.77
N MET A 18 4.95 -3.79 -2.66
CA MET A 18 5.78 -3.92 -3.85
C MET A 18 5.68 -5.30 -4.47
N GLU A 19 5.62 -6.31 -3.65
CA GLU A 19 5.50 -7.66 -4.17
C GLU A 19 4.18 -7.84 -4.91
N ARG A 20 3.10 -7.34 -4.33
CA ARG A 20 1.80 -7.48 -4.95
C ARG A 20 1.71 -6.67 -6.25
N LEU A 21 2.31 -5.48 -6.28
CA LEU A 21 2.29 -4.69 -7.49
C LEU A 21 3.10 -5.34 -8.59
N THR A 22 4.14 -6.05 -8.25
CA THR A 22 4.92 -6.75 -9.24
C THR A 22 4.06 -7.83 -9.91
N LEU A 23 3.21 -8.48 -9.14
CA LEU A 23 2.38 -9.54 -9.67
C LEU A 23 1.13 -9.02 -10.37
N GLU A 24 0.49 -8.03 -9.76
CA GLU A 24 -0.80 -7.59 -10.27
C GLU A 24 -0.73 -6.42 -11.23
N LYS A 25 0.35 -5.72 -11.26
CA LYS A 25 0.57 -4.56 -12.11
C LYS A 25 -0.19 -3.33 -11.68
N ASN A 26 -1.32 -3.44 -11.08
CA ASN A 26 -1.99 -2.31 -10.46
C ASN A 26 -2.96 -2.84 -9.43
N LEU A 27 -3.22 -2.05 -8.42
CA LEU A 27 -4.09 -2.45 -7.33
C LEU A 27 -4.78 -1.20 -6.82
N THR A 28 -5.96 -1.36 -6.26
CA THR A 28 -6.59 -0.26 -5.58
C THR A 28 -6.15 -0.29 -4.12
N PHE A 29 -6.31 0.84 -3.46
CA PHE A 29 -5.98 0.93 -2.05
C PHE A 29 -6.76 -0.11 -1.25
N GLU A 30 -8.03 -0.30 -1.61
CA GLU A 30 -8.83 -1.27 -0.91
C GLU A 30 -8.33 -2.68 -1.10
N GLU A 31 -7.86 -2.99 -2.28
CA GLU A 31 -7.30 -4.30 -2.53
C GLU A 31 -6.04 -4.53 -1.71
N LEU A 32 -5.28 -3.48 -1.49
CA LEU A 32 -4.09 -3.60 -0.67
C LEU A 32 -4.42 -3.88 0.78
N LEU A 33 -5.51 -3.31 1.27
CA LEU A 33 -5.91 -3.55 2.64
C LEU A 33 -6.43 -4.97 2.83
N GLY A 34 -7.00 -5.56 1.80
CA GLY A 34 -7.54 -6.88 1.88
C GLY A 34 -8.76 -6.88 2.78
N GLU A 35 -8.93 -7.92 3.53
CA GLU A 35 -10.07 -8.01 4.40
C GLU A 35 -9.77 -7.43 5.76
N ARG A 36 -8.52 -7.10 6.06
CA ARG A 36 -8.18 -6.57 7.34
C ARG A 36 -8.18 -5.07 7.23
N LYS A 37 -9.26 -4.43 7.52
CA LYS A 37 -9.35 -2.99 7.38
C LYS A 37 -9.41 -2.28 8.72
N ASP A 38 -8.61 -2.75 9.66
CA ASP A 38 -8.58 -2.06 10.93
C ASP A 38 -7.77 -0.78 10.80
N ARG A 39 -7.94 0.09 11.76
CA ARG A 39 -7.36 1.40 11.70
C ARG A 39 -5.85 1.38 11.54
N ARG A 40 -5.18 0.52 12.28
CA ARG A 40 -3.74 0.49 12.22
C ARG A 40 -3.25 0.09 10.83
N ARG A 41 -3.90 -0.90 10.23
CA ARG A 41 -3.48 -1.34 8.93
C ARG A 41 -3.77 -0.27 7.89
N ILE A 42 -4.88 0.43 8.00
CA ILE A 42 -5.20 1.50 7.07
C ILE A 42 -4.13 2.58 7.12
N VAL A 43 -3.78 3.00 8.34
CA VAL A 43 -2.80 4.06 8.50
C VAL A 43 -1.43 3.62 7.99
N TYR A 44 -1.02 2.43 8.35
CA TYR A 44 0.30 1.96 7.93
C TYR A 44 0.37 1.75 6.42
N THR A 45 -0.69 1.25 5.82
CA THR A 45 -0.71 1.07 4.37
C THR A 45 -0.62 2.43 3.68
N PHE A 46 -1.35 3.40 4.20
CA PHE A 46 -1.31 4.73 3.62
C PHE A 46 0.10 5.33 3.75
N LEU A 47 0.72 5.17 4.91
CA LEU A 47 2.08 5.69 5.10
C LEU A 47 3.07 4.97 4.20
N ALA A 48 2.90 3.68 3.99
CA ALA A 48 3.77 2.94 3.11
C ALA A 48 3.66 3.46 1.68
N LEU A 49 2.44 3.78 1.25
CA LEU A 49 2.25 4.31 -0.08
C LEU A 49 2.91 5.67 -0.22
N LEU A 50 2.77 6.52 0.78
CA LEU A 50 3.40 7.82 0.72
C LEU A 50 4.92 7.69 0.62
N GLU A 51 5.48 6.78 1.36
CA GLU A 51 6.91 6.58 1.32
C GLU A 51 7.35 6.08 -0.05
N LEU A 52 6.63 5.15 -0.62
CA LEU A 52 6.98 4.63 -1.93
C LEU A 52 6.81 5.67 -3.02
N ILE A 53 5.82 6.53 -2.89
CA ILE A 53 5.65 7.62 -3.84
C ILE A 53 6.84 8.59 -3.73
N LYS A 54 7.25 8.88 -2.50
CA LYS A 54 8.34 9.78 -2.29
C LYS A 54 9.62 9.20 -2.87
N LEU A 55 9.80 7.90 -2.80
CA LEU A 55 10.95 7.24 -3.37
C LEU A 55 10.79 7.01 -4.88
N LYS A 56 9.66 7.42 -5.42
CA LYS A 56 9.38 7.30 -6.84
C LYS A 56 9.34 5.86 -7.32
N MET A 57 8.88 4.98 -6.46
CA MET A 57 8.76 3.56 -6.80
C MET A 57 7.37 3.20 -7.23
N ILE A 58 6.38 4.01 -6.90
CA ILE A 58 5.00 3.76 -7.32
C ILE A 58 4.35 5.07 -7.69
N LYS A 59 3.21 4.98 -8.37
CA LYS A 59 2.39 6.13 -8.70
C LYS A 59 0.98 5.83 -8.22
N ALA A 60 0.29 6.85 -7.78
CA ALA A 60 -1.07 6.69 -7.30
C ALA A 60 -1.95 7.72 -7.98
N TYR A 61 -3.12 7.28 -8.43
CA TYR A 61 -4.07 8.15 -9.09
C TYR A 61 -5.44 7.99 -8.49
N GLN A 62 -6.16 9.08 -8.39
CA GLN A 62 -7.52 9.04 -7.91
C GLN A 62 -8.38 9.63 -9.00
N THR A 63 -9.39 8.89 -9.43
CA THR A 63 -10.16 9.30 -10.59
C THR A 63 -11.11 10.46 -10.29
N ALA A 64 -11.49 10.62 -9.04
CA ALA A 64 -12.39 11.71 -8.66
C ALA A 64 -12.16 12.01 -7.20
N ALA A 65 -12.76 13.08 -6.72
CA ALA A 65 -12.54 13.52 -5.35
C ALA A 65 -12.74 12.41 -4.33
N PHE A 66 -13.75 11.60 -4.52
CA PHE A 66 -13.94 10.49 -3.61
C PHE A 66 -13.83 9.18 -4.36
N GLY A 67 -13.07 9.19 -5.43
CA GLY A 67 -12.97 8.01 -6.24
C GLY A 67 -11.97 7.01 -5.72
N VAL A 68 -11.85 5.93 -6.45
CA VAL A 68 -10.94 4.87 -6.09
C VAL A 68 -9.50 5.32 -6.30
N ILE A 69 -8.63 4.96 -5.40
CA ILE A 69 -7.22 5.26 -5.55
C ILE A 69 -6.55 4.03 -6.16
N ARG A 70 -5.95 4.21 -7.34
CA ARG A 70 -5.27 3.13 -8.01
C ARG A 70 -3.78 3.32 -7.93
N ILE A 71 -3.06 2.26 -7.73
CA ILE A 71 -1.64 2.28 -7.49
C ILE A 71 -0.94 1.45 -8.55
N PHE A 72 0.10 1.99 -9.13
CA PHE A 72 0.86 1.34 -10.19
C PHE A 72 2.34 1.39 -9.86
N PRO A 73 3.12 0.43 -10.32
CA PRO A 73 4.58 0.56 -10.18
C PRO A 73 5.03 1.71 -11.07
N ALA A 74 5.94 2.49 -10.58
CA ALA A 74 6.44 3.61 -11.35
C ALA A 74 7.41 3.15 -12.43
N VAL A 75 8.06 2.04 -12.18
CA VAL A 75 9.01 1.59 -13.13
C VAL A 75 8.33 0.84 -14.21
N GLU A 76 8.62 1.22 -15.47
CA GLU A 76 8.02 0.57 -16.39
C GLU A 76 8.95 0.09 -17.19
N SER A 77 9.22 -0.69 -17.49
CA SER A 77 10.22 -1.11 -18.24
C SER A 77 10.19 -1.59 -19.27
#